data_2ce381b8c66aed0c54fdc1b8c38de900
#
_entry.id   2ce381b8c66aed0c54fdc1b8c38de900
#
_cell.length_a   1.000
_cell.length_b   1.000
_cell.length_c   1.000
_cell.angle_alpha   90.00
_cell.angle_beta   90.00
_cell.angle_gamma   90.00
#
_symmetry.space_group_name_H-M   'P 1'
#
loop_
_entity.id
_entity.type
_entity.pdbx_description
1 polymer ?
#
loop_
_entity_poly.entity_id
_entity_poly.type
_entity_poly.pdbx_seq_one_letter_code
_entity_poly.pdbx_strand_id
1 'polypeptide(L)'
;MFASKVYFSLTEILDAAHHRTHNEWHQLDHRPENLLLPGVAWGDRWVRSPDCAQASAGLAPEYARTHYAIMYWFREPLRATLDEFFKLSEFSFQWGRSPQIGWTKRPLRGFFSPVKGYVATRVRVSADALPRRPVKGIHVTVSRLRRHDALTQEAFRWYDEVRLPDLLHCRGAAGAWTFASDDLFAPPWDDSMPAWSFADSGSRSAEAFPLRMTIMYLDEDPLEYLADVAERDVAWKAGGRVHDTSTVEEVFFSSPFRMIVPWEWNWFDTAKAAS
;
A
#
# COMPACT_ATOMS: atom_id res chain seq x y z
N MET A 1 -16.58 5.44 -9.82
CA MET A 1 -15.45 5.25 -8.89
C MET A 1 -15.80 5.93 -7.58
N PHE A 2 -15.62 5.28 -6.42
CA PHE A 2 -16.05 5.83 -5.12
C PHE A 2 -15.05 6.83 -4.53
N ALA A 3 -13.84 6.90 -5.05
CA ALA A 3 -12.78 7.83 -4.66
C ALA A 3 -11.88 8.13 -5.86
N SER A 4 -11.37 9.36 -5.93
CA SER A 4 -10.54 9.83 -7.04
C SER A 4 -9.05 9.85 -6.72
N LYS A 5 -8.70 9.75 -5.43
CA LYS A 5 -7.33 9.80 -4.93
C LYS A 5 -7.12 8.83 -3.77
N VAL A 6 -5.92 8.31 -3.64
CA VAL A 6 -5.49 7.57 -2.46
C VAL A 6 -4.19 8.13 -1.90
N TYR A 7 -4.08 8.15 -0.59
CA TYR A 7 -2.81 8.27 0.11
C TYR A 7 -2.32 6.88 0.44
N PHE A 8 -1.06 6.60 0.15
CA PHE A 8 -0.41 5.34 0.52
C PHE A 8 0.92 5.60 1.21
N SER A 9 1.20 4.82 2.24
CA SER A 9 2.46 4.94 2.99
C SER A 9 2.94 3.56 3.45
N LEU A 10 4.24 3.34 3.31
CA LEU A 10 4.97 2.28 3.99
C LEU A 10 5.63 2.87 5.24
N THR A 11 5.55 2.17 6.38
CA THR A 11 6.06 2.67 7.66
C THR A 11 7.04 1.68 8.27
N GLU A 12 8.18 2.17 8.69
CA GLU A 12 9.18 1.49 9.52
C GLU A 12 9.11 2.05 10.94
N ILE A 13 9.11 1.21 11.96
CA ILE A 13 9.30 1.58 13.36
C ILE A 13 10.77 1.38 13.69
N LEU A 14 11.44 2.45 14.13
CA LEU A 14 12.89 2.45 14.33
C LEU A 14 13.30 1.72 15.61
N ASP A 15 12.43 1.70 16.62
CA ASP A 15 12.64 0.99 17.89
C ASP A 15 11.45 0.04 18.15
N ALA A 16 11.77 -1.25 18.31
CA ALA A 16 10.79 -2.30 18.51
C ALA A 16 9.85 -2.07 19.71
N ALA A 17 10.32 -1.38 20.75
CA ALA A 17 9.49 -1.02 21.90
C ALA A 17 8.25 -0.18 21.55
N HIS A 18 8.26 0.51 20.43
CA HIS A 18 7.18 1.39 20.02
C HIS A 18 6.11 0.73 19.13
N HIS A 19 6.26 -0.52 18.72
CA HIS A 19 5.25 -1.18 17.88
C HIS A 19 3.86 -1.18 18.51
N ARG A 20 3.77 -1.54 19.79
CA ARG A 20 2.49 -1.59 20.51
C ARG A 20 1.84 -0.22 20.57
N THR A 21 2.55 0.79 21.06
CA THR A 21 2.04 2.17 21.18
C THR A 21 1.63 2.74 19.82
N HIS A 22 2.40 2.45 18.76
CA HIS A 22 2.05 2.84 17.40
C HIS A 22 0.73 2.20 16.93
N ASN A 23 0.52 0.92 17.23
CA ASN A 23 -0.70 0.21 16.84
C ASN A 23 -1.92 0.68 17.64
N GLU A 24 -1.77 0.87 18.96
CA GLU A 24 -2.81 1.41 19.83
C GLU A 24 -3.28 2.77 19.33
N TRP A 25 -2.35 3.71 19.18
CA TRP A 25 -2.67 5.05 18.67
C TRP A 25 -3.32 4.99 17.29
N HIS A 26 -2.69 4.30 16.34
CA HIS A 26 -3.17 4.34 14.96
C HIS A 26 -4.52 3.64 14.79
N GLN A 27 -4.74 2.53 15.48
CA GLN A 27 -5.94 1.72 15.31
C GLN A 27 -7.13 2.27 16.12
N LEU A 28 -6.87 2.84 17.31
CA LEU A 28 -7.92 3.23 18.24
C LEU A 28 -8.21 4.74 18.22
N ASP A 29 -7.31 5.56 17.72
CA ASP A 29 -7.44 7.01 17.67
C ASP A 29 -7.36 7.55 16.23
N HIS A 30 -6.20 7.46 15.61
CA HIS A 30 -5.90 8.13 14.34
C HIS A 30 -6.76 7.63 13.16
N ARG A 31 -6.89 6.31 12.98
CA ARG A 31 -7.71 5.76 11.88
C ARG A 31 -9.20 6.05 12.06
N PRO A 32 -9.82 5.81 13.23
CA PRO A 32 -11.23 6.17 13.45
C PRO A 32 -11.50 7.64 13.20
N GLU A 33 -10.65 8.54 13.70
CA GLU A 33 -10.79 9.98 13.53
C GLU A 33 -10.73 10.40 12.06
N ASN A 34 -9.77 9.88 11.29
CA ASN A 34 -9.69 10.13 9.85
C ASN A 34 -10.92 9.63 9.10
N LEU A 35 -11.51 8.50 9.51
CA LEU A 35 -12.71 7.95 8.88
C LEU A 35 -13.99 8.77 9.16
N LEU A 36 -13.97 9.67 10.14
CA LEU A 36 -15.07 10.59 10.40
C LEU A 36 -15.08 11.79 9.44
N LEU A 37 -13.99 12.07 8.75
CA LEU A 37 -13.93 13.14 7.76
C LEU A 37 -14.81 12.82 6.56
N PRO A 38 -15.74 13.71 6.14
CA PRO A 38 -16.68 13.44 5.07
C PRO A 38 -16.05 13.07 3.74
N GLY A 39 -14.89 13.65 3.45
CA GLY A 39 -14.13 13.41 2.23
C GLY A 39 -13.30 12.11 2.25
N VAL A 40 -13.12 11.45 3.40
CA VAL A 40 -12.44 10.16 3.49
C VAL A 40 -13.44 9.05 3.18
N ALA A 41 -13.25 8.40 2.05
CA ALA A 41 -14.13 7.31 1.61
C ALA A 41 -13.90 6.02 2.38
N TRP A 42 -12.64 5.71 2.69
CA TRP A 42 -12.20 4.55 3.45
C TRP A 42 -10.74 4.71 3.86
N GLY A 43 -10.32 3.93 4.85
CA GLY A 43 -8.93 3.84 5.28
C GLY A 43 -8.67 2.53 5.99
N ASP A 44 -7.52 1.92 5.67
CA ASP A 44 -7.08 0.69 6.30
C ASP A 44 -5.57 0.64 6.45
N ARG A 45 -5.11 -0.34 7.25
CA ARG A 45 -3.69 -0.59 7.46
C ARG A 45 -3.44 -2.08 7.67
N TRP A 46 -2.23 -2.47 7.30
CA TRP A 46 -1.80 -3.86 7.30
C TRP A 46 -0.41 -3.99 7.92
N VAL A 47 -0.15 -5.15 8.51
CA VAL A 47 1.14 -5.49 9.10
C VAL A 47 1.92 -6.42 8.17
N ARG A 48 3.18 -6.11 8.00
CA ARG A 48 4.19 -6.99 7.40
C ARG A 48 4.91 -7.72 8.54
N SER A 49 4.31 -8.81 9.00
CA SER A 49 4.87 -9.67 10.03
C SER A 49 6.22 -10.28 9.58
N PRO A 50 7.05 -10.83 10.48
CA PRO A 50 8.37 -11.34 10.12
C PRO A 50 8.36 -12.39 9.00
N ASP A 51 7.36 -13.28 8.97
CA ASP A 51 7.19 -14.28 7.91
C ASP A 51 6.74 -13.64 6.57
N CYS A 52 5.89 -12.63 6.61
CA CYS A 52 5.57 -11.81 5.43
C CYS A 52 6.82 -11.08 4.90
N ALA A 53 7.69 -10.62 5.80
CA ALA A 53 8.94 -9.98 5.41
C ALA A 53 9.90 -10.96 4.71
N GLN A 54 9.97 -12.20 5.18
CA GLN A 54 10.77 -13.26 4.55
C GLN A 54 10.24 -13.66 3.16
N ALA A 55 8.94 -13.60 2.96
CA ALA A 55 8.28 -13.92 1.68
C ALA A 55 8.27 -12.76 0.67
N SER A 56 8.89 -11.63 0.99
CA SER A 56 8.96 -10.48 0.10
C SER A 56 9.97 -10.68 -1.03
N ALA A 57 9.72 -10.04 -2.16
CA ALA A 57 10.60 -10.08 -3.33
C ALA A 57 10.87 -8.66 -3.87
N GLY A 58 11.94 -8.49 -4.66
CA GLY A 58 12.23 -7.22 -5.32
C GLY A 58 12.41 -6.05 -4.37
N LEU A 59 12.91 -6.28 -3.14
CA LEU A 59 13.06 -5.23 -2.14
C LEU A 59 14.34 -4.42 -2.38
N ALA A 60 14.18 -3.14 -2.69
CA ALA A 60 15.28 -2.20 -2.54
C ALA A 60 15.60 -1.99 -1.04
N PRO A 61 16.89 -1.77 -0.70
CA PRO A 61 17.36 -1.76 0.70
C PRO A 61 16.58 -0.82 1.62
N GLU A 62 16.14 0.32 1.11
CA GLU A 62 15.39 1.33 1.87
C GLU A 62 14.01 0.87 2.34
N TYR A 63 13.45 -0.20 1.72
CA TYR A 63 12.14 -0.78 2.07
C TYR A 63 12.25 -2.06 2.90
N ALA A 64 13.46 -2.57 3.11
CA ALA A 64 13.69 -3.87 3.76
C ALA A 64 13.07 -3.95 5.16
N ARG A 65 13.07 -2.83 5.90
CA ARG A 65 12.57 -2.73 7.27
C ARG A 65 11.14 -2.19 7.38
N THR A 66 10.37 -2.19 6.29
CA THR A 66 8.95 -1.84 6.34
C THR A 66 8.18 -2.79 7.26
N HIS A 67 7.38 -2.24 8.18
CA HIS A 67 6.55 -3.01 9.10
C HIS A 67 5.04 -2.89 8.79
N TYR A 68 4.61 -1.74 8.29
CA TYR A 68 3.19 -1.46 8.05
C TYR A 68 2.97 -0.80 6.69
N ALA A 69 1.82 -1.11 6.09
CA ALA A 69 1.24 -0.36 4.99
C ALA A 69 -0.04 0.34 5.47
N ILE A 70 -0.25 1.56 5.00
CA ILE A 70 -1.39 2.42 5.36
C ILE A 70 -1.96 3.00 4.10
N MET A 71 -3.28 3.03 3.97
CA MET A 71 -3.96 3.60 2.81
C MET A 71 -5.24 4.32 3.23
N TYR A 72 -5.45 5.52 2.65
CA TYR A 72 -6.71 6.26 2.73
C TYR A 72 -7.21 6.61 1.34
N TRP A 73 -8.51 6.51 1.14
CA TRP A 73 -9.21 6.82 -0.10
C TRP A 73 -10.00 8.11 0.05
N PHE A 74 -9.86 9.04 -0.91
CA PHE A 74 -10.46 10.37 -0.84
C PHE A 74 -11.46 10.59 -1.97
N ARG A 75 -12.56 11.27 -1.61
CA ARG A 75 -13.64 11.70 -2.52
C ARG A 75 -13.43 13.14 -2.99
N GLU A 76 -14.10 13.47 -4.08
CA GLU A 76 -14.26 14.86 -4.47
C GLU A 76 -15.23 15.61 -3.50
N PRO A 77 -15.06 16.92 -3.30
CA PRO A 77 -14.03 17.78 -3.89
C PRO A 77 -12.67 17.58 -3.21
N LEU A 78 -11.68 17.13 -3.98
CA LEU A 78 -10.40 16.61 -3.45
C LEU A 78 -9.63 17.64 -2.60
N ARG A 79 -9.57 18.91 -3.08
CA ARG A 79 -8.82 19.94 -2.35
C ARG A 79 -9.35 20.13 -0.94
N ALA A 80 -10.65 20.38 -0.80
CA ALA A 80 -11.26 20.59 0.52
C ALA A 80 -11.09 19.35 1.42
N THR A 81 -11.24 18.16 0.86
CA THR A 81 -11.02 16.88 1.56
C THR A 81 -9.59 16.76 2.10
N LEU A 82 -8.60 17.07 1.29
CA LEU A 82 -7.21 16.98 1.71
C LEU A 82 -6.84 18.08 2.71
N ASP A 83 -7.37 19.29 2.54
CA ASP A 83 -7.18 20.39 3.51
C ASP A 83 -7.71 19.98 4.90
N GLU A 84 -8.89 19.35 4.98
CA GLU A 84 -9.44 18.83 6.24
C GLU A 84 -8.58 17.70 6.82
N PHE A 85 -8.15 16.77 5.99
CA PHE A 85 -7.32 15.65 6.40
C PHE A 85 -5.97 16.09 6.99
N PHE A 86 -5.31 17.05 6.36
CA PHE A 86 -4.04 17.59 6.86
C PHE A 86 -4.23 18.44 8.10
N LYS A 87 -5.28 19.24 8.15
CA LYS A 87 -5.61 20.07 9.33
C LYS A 87 -5.88 19.19 10.56
N LEU A 88 -6.59 18.08 10.39
CA LEU A 88 -6.79 17.11 11.46
C LEU A 88 -5.46 16.51 11.94
N SER A 89 -4.58 16.15 11.01
CA SER A 89 -3.25 15.63 11.34
C SER A 89 -2.41 16.67 12.12
N GLU A 90 -2.47 17.94 11.72
CA GLU A 90 -1.79 19.04 12.42
C GLU A 90 -2.35 19.22 13.84
N PHE A 91 -3.66 19.25 14.01
CA PHE A 91 -4.29 19.36 15.34
C PHE A 91 -3.95 18.17 16.23
N SER A 92 -3.99 16.95 15.71
CA SER A 92 -3.59 15.76 16.45
C SER A 92 -2.17 15.86 16.99
N PHE A 93 -1.26 16.45 16.19
CA PHE A 93 0.10 16.74 16.62
C PHE A 93 0.16 17.83 17.68
N GLN A 94 -0.48 18.97 17.45
CA GLN A 94 -0.50 20.10 18.39
C GLN A 94 -1.08 19.73 19.76
N TRP A 95 -2.05 18.81 19.78
CA TRP A 95 -2.67 18.29 21.00
C TRP A 95 -1.86 17.17 21.67
N GLY A 96 -0.70 16.82 21.15
CA GLY A 96 0.14 15.75 21.69
C GLY A 96 -0.44 14.34 21.52
N ARG A 97 -1.41 14.17 20.62
CA ARG A 97 -2.05 12.88 20.33
C ARG A 97 -1.31 12.05 19.29
N SER A 98 -0.32 12.62 18.62
CA SER A 98 0.47 11.95 17.61
C SER A 98 1.84 11.54 18.15
N PRO A 99 2.00 10.33 18.69
CA PRO A 99 3.21 9.93 19.43
C PRO A 99 4.39 9.53 18.53
N GLN A 100 4.21 9.54 17.23
CA GLN A 100 5.10 8.84 16.29
C GLN A 100 6.31 9.61 15.79
N ILE A 101 6.52 10.84 16.30
CA ILE A 101 7.62 11.68 15.83
C ILE A 101 8.93 11.22 16.46
N GLY A 102 9.92 10.96 15.61
CA GLY A 102 11.26 10.58 16.01
C GLY A 102 11.52 9.05 16.03
N TRP A 103 10.50 8.20 15.99
CA TRP A 103 10.67 6.75 15.97
C TRP A 103 9.94 6.02 14.82
N THR A 104 9.40 6.77 13.89
CA THR A 104 8.88 6.25 12.62
C THR A 104 9.68 6.80 11.45
N LYS A 105 9.87 5.96 10.44
CA LYS A 105 10.37 6.33 9.12
C LYS A 105 9.35 5.89 8.07
N ARG A 106 9.19 6.68 7.02
CA ARG A 106 8.27 6.37 5.92
C ARG A 106 9.04 6.31 4.61
N PRO A 107 9.59 5.13 4.25
CA PRO A 107 10.39 4.97 3.04
C PRO A 107 9.59 5.22 1.74
N LEU A 108 8.29 4.97 1.76
CA LEU A 108 7.36 5.36 0.71
C LEU A 108 6.17 6.09 1.34
N ARG A 109 5.84 7.24 0.80
CA ARG A 109 4.67 8.03 1.19
C ARG A 109 4.24 8.90 0.01
N GLY A 110 2.98 8.89 -0.34
CA GLY A 110 2.50 9.74 -1.42
C GLY A 110 1.05 9.53 -1.79
N PHE A 111 0.64 10.32 -2.78
CA PHE A 111 -0.67 10.24 -3.39
C PHE A 111 -0.61 9.49 -4.71
N PHE A 112 -1.66 8.70 -4.95
CA PHE A 112 -1.82 7.90 -6.16
C PHE A 112 -3.23 8.09 -6.70
N SER A 113 -3.34 8.05 -8.03
CA SER A 113 -4.61 7.97 -8.72
C SER A 113 -5.00 6.52 -8.95
N PRO A 114 -6.19 6.08 -8.53
CA PRO A 114 -6.71 4.77 -8.91
C PRO A 114 -6.88 4.70 -10.42
N VAL A 115 -6.34 3.64 -11.05
CA VAL A 115 -6.40 3.47 -12.51
C VAL A 115 -7.48 2.47 -12.88
N LYS A 116 -7.39 1.24 -12.37
CA LYS A 116 -8.30 0.17 -12.74
C LYS A 116 -8.48 -0.82 -11.59
N GLY A 117 -9.73 -1.21 -11.37
CA GLY A 117 -10.10 -2.23 -10.41
C GLY A 117 -10.53 -3.52 -11.08
N TYR A 118 -10.18 -4.65 -10.47
CA TYR A 118 -10.44 -6.00 -10.94
C TYR A 118 -11.08 -6.81 -9.83
N VAL A 119 -11.99 -7.71 -10.17
CA VAL A 119 -12.66 -8.57 -9.20
C VAL A 119 -12.60 -10.01 -9.70
N ALA A 120 -12.23 -10.94 -8.81
CA ALA A 120 -12.27 -12.36 -9.12
C ALA A 120 -13.71 -12.81 -9.38
N THR A 121 -13.92 -13.67 -10.34
CA THR A 121 -15.27 -14.13 -10.76
C THR A 121 -16.09 -14.75 -9.63
N ARG A 122 -15.44 -15.33 -8.62
CA ARG A 122 -16.08 -15.89 -7.42
C ARG A 122 -16.60 -14.82 -6.45
N VAL A 123 -16.15 -13.56 -6.57
CA VAL A 123 -16.48 -12.47 -5.66
C VAL A 123 -17.54 -11.59 -6.31
N ARG A 124 -18.71 -11.51 -5.68
CA ARG A 124 -19.87 -10.80 -6.24
C ARG A 124 -20.01 -9.39 -5.67
N VAL A 125 -18.96 -8.58 -5.85
CA VAL A 125 -18.96 -7.15 -5.49
C VAL A 125 -18.35 -6.35 -6.62
N SER A 126 -18.60 -5.04 -6.64
CA SER A 126 -17.87 -4.14 -7.55
C SER A 126 -16.43 -3.95 -7.08
N ALA A 127 -15.53 -3.58 -7.97
CA ALA A 127 -14.16 -3.21 -7.61
C ALA A 127 -14.14 -2.05 -6.58
N ASP A 128 -15.09 -1.14 -6.66
CA ASP A 128 -15.26 -0.03 -5.71
C ASP A 128 -15.57 -0.49 -4.27
N ALA A 129 -16.11 -1.69 -4.10
CA ALA A 129 -16.42 -2.25 -2.78
C ALA A 129 -15.25 -3.04 -2.17
N LEU A 130 -14.26 -3.46 -2.96
CA LEU A 130 -13.11 -4.26 -2.50
C LEU A 130 -12.39 -3.64 -1.29
N PRO A 131 -12.05 -2.32 -1.29
CA PRO A 131 -11.32 -1.73 -0.17
C PRO A 131 -12.09 -1.75 1.16
N ARG A 132 -13.43 -1.85 1.12
CA ARG A 132 -14.30 -1.87 2.30
C ARG A 132 -14.66 -3.27 2.76
N ARG A 133 -14.42 -4.24 1.90
CA ARG A 133 -14.70 -5.62 2.19
C ARG A 133 -13.69 -6.18 3.17
N PRO A 134 -14.11 -6.94 4.22
CA PRO A 134 -13.17 -7.64 5.07
C PRO A 134 -12.27 -8.57 4.24
N VAL A 135 -10.97 -8.49 4.46
CA VAL A 135 -9.95 -9.33 3.83
C VAL A 135 -8.97 -9.83 4.89
N LYS A 136 -8.30 -10.96 4.65
CA LYS A 136 -7.25 -11.45 5.56
C LYS A 136 -5.93 -10.72 5.35
N GLY A 137 -5.70 -10.17 4.15
CA GLY A 137 -4.52 -9.39 3.88
C GLY A 137 -4.49 -8.84 2.46
N ILE A 138 -3.34 -8.30 2.11
CA ILE A 138 -3.05 -7.78 0.78
C ILE A 138 -1.68 -8.23 0.31
N HIS A 139 -1.46 -8.22 -1.01
CA HIS A 139 -0.13 -8.24 -1.58
C HIS A 139 0.09 -6.93 -2.36
N VAL A 140 1.14 -6.21 -2.01
CA VAL A 140 1.49 -4.91 -2.60
C VAL A 140 2.71 -5.08 -3.49
N THR A 141 2.60 -4.62 -4.74
CA THR A 141 3.74 -4.50 -5.65
C THR A 141 3.87 -3.04 -6.07
N VAL A 142 5.07 -2.48 -5.95
CA VAL A 142 5.39 -1.12 -6.42
C VAL A 142 6.56 -1.20 -7.39
N SER A 143 6.38 -0.60 -8.55
CA SER A 143 7.41 -0.48 -9.57
C SER A 143 7.62 0.97 -10.00
N ARG A 144 8.82 1.26 -10.47
CA ARG A 144 9.18 2.51 -11.13
C ARG A 144 9.21 2.28 -12.64
N LEU A 145 8.44 3.07 -13.38
CA LEU A 145 8.50 3.02 -14.83
C LEU A 145 9.86 3.56 -15.32
N ARG A 146 10.43 2.89 -16.28
CA ARG A 146 11.71 3.28 -16.91
C ARG A 146 11.52 4.03 -18.23
N ARG A 147 10.28 3.98 -18.76
CA ARG A 147 9.95 4.56 -20.07
C ARG A 147 8.45 4.82 -20.21
N HIS A 148 8.08 5.64 -21.18
CA HIS A 148 6.71 6.00 -21.55
C HIS A 148 6.51 5.95 -23.06
N ASP A 149 6.38 4.75 -23.61
CA ASP A 149 6.25 4.53 -25.04
C ASP A 149 5.35 3.32 -25.34
N ALA A 150 5.39 2.85 -26.59
CA ALA A 150 4.60 1.72 -27.06
C ALA A 150 4.88 0.43 -26.23
N LEU A 151 6.12 0.21 -25.77
CA LEU A 151 6.47 -0.96 -24.97
C LEU A 151 5.83 -0.90 -23.57
N THR A 152 5.73 0.31 -22.99
CA THR A 152 5.00 0.51 -21.73
C THR A 152 3.51 0.18 -21.90
N GLN A 153 2.91 0.60 -23.02
CA GLN A 153 1.50 0.29 -23.31
C GLN A 153 1.29 -1.22 -23.55
N GLU A 154 2.23 -1.88 -24.22
CA GLU A 154 2.19 -3.33 -24.41
C GLU A 154 2.29 -4.08 -23.07
N ALA A 155 3.23 -3.69 -22.20
CA ALA A 155 3.37 -4.26 -20.87
C ALA A 155 2.08 -4.07 -20.04
N PHE A 156 1.46 -2.88 -20.08
CA PHE A 156 0.20 -2.63 -19.35
C PHE A 156 -0.96 -3.44 -19.91
N ARG A 157 -1.03 -3.63 -21.24
CA ARG A 157 -2.02 -4.51 -21.86
C ARG A 157 -1.83 -5.96 -21.41
N TRP A 158 -0.58 -6.45 -21.37
CA TRP A 158 -0.29 -7.78 -20.84
C TRP A 158 -0.71 -7.93 -19.36
N TYR A 159 -0.45 -6.92 -18.51
CA TYR A 159 -0.95 -6.93 -17.15
C TYR A 159 -2.47 -7.03 -17.09
N ASP A 160 -3.17 -6.26 -17.91
CA ASP A 160 -4.63 -6.20 -17.90
C ASP A 160 -5.29 -7.47 -18.45
N GLU A 161 -4.73 -8.04 -19.51
CA GLU A 161 -5.35 -9.13 -20.28
C GLU A 161 -4.84 -10.50 -19.85
N VAL A 162 -3.67 -10.61 -19.26
CA VAL A 162 -3.02 -11.86 -18.91
C VAL A 162 -2.69 -11.95 -17.42
N ARG A 163 -1.78 -11.08 -16.93
CA ARG A 163 -1.19 -11.27 -15.61
C ARG A 163 -2.19 -11.10 -14.47
N LEU A 164 -2.95 -10.01 -14.47
CA LEU A 164 -3.94 -9.77 -13.41
C LEU A 164 -5.09 -10.79 -13.44
N PRO A 165 -5.67 -11.14 -14.60
CA PRO A 165 -6.60 -12.29 -14.67
C PRO A 165 -6.02 -13.59 -14.11
N ASP A 166 -4.78 -13.94 -14.46
CA ASP A 166 -4.11 -15.16 -13.93
C ASP A 166 -3.97 -15.11 -12.40
N LEU A 167 -3.52 -13.97 -11.86
CA LEU A 167 -3.40 -13.77 -10.42
C LEU A 167 -4.74 -13.83 -9.69
N LEU A 168 -5.83 -13.40 -10.33
CA LEU A 168 -7.19 -13.48 -9.77
C LEU A 168 -7.76 -14.91 -9.70
N HIS A 169 -7.17 -15.85 -10.44
CA HIS A 169 -7.49 -17.27 -10.33
C HIS A 169 -6.69 -17.99 -9.23
N CYS A 170 -5.72 -17.30 -8.61
CA CYS A 170 -4.98 -17.86 -7.50
C CYS A 170 -5.83 -17.94 -6.24
N ARG A 171 -5.44 -18.88 -5.36
CA ARG A 171 -6.10 -19.13 -4.08
C ARG A 171 -6.23 -17.82 -3.27
N GLY A 172 -7.41 -17.56 -2.77
CA GLY A 172 -7.67 -16.41 -1.91
C GLY A 172 -7.76 -15.06 -2.61
N ALA A 173 -7.36 -14.92 -3.88
CA ALA A 173 -7.47 -13.64 -4.58
C ALA A 173 -8.92 -13.18 -4.69
N ALA A 174 -9.28 -12.05 -4.10
CA ALA A 174 -10.61 -11.46 -4.16
C ALA A 174 -10.73 -10.43 -5.28
N GLY A 175 -9.68 -9.68 -5.51
CA GLY A 175 -9.62 -8.64 -6.52
C GLY A 175 -8.33 -7.84 -6.42
N ALA A 176 -8.19 -6.84 -7.28
CA ALA A 176 -7.04 -5.96 -7.31
C ALA A 176 -7.42 -4.52 -7.66
N TRP A 177 -6.57 -3.61 -7.26
CA TRP A 177 -6.53 -2.25 -7.78
C TRP A 177 -5.14 -1.91 -8.27
N THR A 178 -5.07 -1.23 -9.41
CA THR A 178 -3.84 -0.62 -9.91
C THR A 178 -3.89 0.89 -9.73
N PHE A 179 -2.73 1.49 -9.48
CA PHE A 179 -2.59 2.90 -9.19
C PHE A 179 -1.38 3.45 -9.93
N ALA A 180 -1.46 4.72 -10.30
CA ALA A 180 -0.32 5.51 -10.78
C ALA A 180 0.00 6.58 -9.74
N SER A 181 1.29 6.80 -9.45
CA SER A 181 1.68 7.98 -8.67
C SER A 181 1.36 9.23 -9.49
N ASP A 182 0.88 10.24 -8.81
CA ASP A 182 0.85 11.56 -9.43
C ASP A 182 2.26 12.14 -9.40
N ASP A 183 2.60 12.96 -10.39
CA ASP A 183 3.85 13.73 -10.41
C ASP A 183 3.96 14.70 -9.22
N LEU A 184 2.92 14.73 -8.39
CA LEU A 184 2.72 15.59 -7.25
C LEU A 184 3.02 14.86 -5.92
N PHE A 185 4.18 14.24 -5.81
CA PHE A 185 4.75 13.99 -4.48
C PHE A 185 5.23 15.28 -3.79
N ALA A 186 5.45 16.35 -4.54
CA ALA A 186 5.32 17.68 -3.98
C ALA A 186 3.81 17.97 -3.85
N PRO A 187 3.30 18.21 -2.65
CA PRO A 187 1.92 18.64 -2.53
C PRO A 187 1.68 19.86 -3.43
N PRO A 188 0.51 19.98 -4.08
CA PRO A 188 0.15 21.18 -4.83
C PRO A 188 -0.12 22.37 -3.90
N TRP A 189 0.20 22.26 -2.62
CA TRP A 189 0.08 23.26 -1.60
C TRP A 189 1.41 23.96 -1.43
N ASP A 190 1.30 25.25 -1.33
CA ASP A 190 2.37 26.18 -1.13
C ASP A 190 3.24 25.86 0.11
N ASP A 191 4.32 26.61 0.27
CA ASP A 191 5.29 26.49 1.37
C ASP A 191 4.69 26.71 2.79
N SER A 192 3.36 26.88 2.90
CA SER A 192 2.64 27.03 4.18
C SER A 192 2.42 25.71 4.91
N MET A 193 2.63 24.56 4.24
CA MET A 193 2.54 23.25 4.89
C MET A 193 3.73 23.04 5.82
N PRO A 194 3.49 22.60 7.06
CA PRO A 194 4.59 22.37 7.99
C PRO A 194 5.59 21.37 7.42
N ALA A 195 6.87 21.73 7.43
CA ALA A 195 7.95 20.90 6.88
C ALA A 195 7.97 19.46 7.44
N TRP A 196 7.49 19.27 8.68
CA TRP A 196 7.39 17.95 9.31
C TRP A 196 6.36 17.01 8.64
N SER A 197 5.34 17.55 7.97
CA SER A 197 4.32 16.71 7.32
C SER A 197 4.85 15.97 6.09
N PHE A 198 5.99 16.45 5.51
CA PHE A 198 6.57 15.89 4.30
C PHE A 198 8.11 15.76 4.33
N ALA A 199 8.79 16.30 5.34
CA ALA A 199 10.26 16.38 5.41
C ALA A 199 10.95 15.00 5.36
N ASP A 200 10.31 13.94 5.88
CA ASP A 200 10.86 12.59 5.88
C ASP A 200 10.55 11.80 4.59
N SER A 201 9.81 12.36 3.65
CA SER A 201 9.47 11.64 2.42
C SER A 201 10.62 11.56 1.42
N GLY A 202 11.79 12.15 1.76
CA GLY A 202 12.92 12.28 0.85
C GLY A 202 12.39 12.84 -0.47
N SER A 203 12.50 14.15 -0.71
CA SER A 203 12.03 14.76 -1.95
C SER A 203 12.62 13.98 -3.12
N ARG A 204 11.81 13.11 -3.71
CA ARG A 204 12.20 12.53 -4.99
C ARG A 204 12.07 13.66 -5.99
N SER A 205 13.19 14.00 -6.63
CA SER A 205 13.27 15.02 -7.66
C SER A 205 12.15 14.83 -8.69
N ALA A 206 11.68 15.91 -9.28
CA ALA A 206 10.72 15.93 -10.39
C ALA A 206 11.14 15.07 -11.62
N GLU A 207 12.33 14.51 -11.61
CA GLU A 207 12.87 13.58 -12.61
C GLU A 207 12.55 12.09 -12.31
N ALA A 208 11.93 11.77 -11.19
CA ALA A 208 11.58 10.38 -10.90
C ALA A 208 10.43 9.94 -11.81
N PHE A 209 10.68 8.91 -12.62
CA PHE A 209 9.64 8.24 -13.39
C PHE A 209 8.46 7.85 -12.48
N PRO A 210 7.21 7.94 -12.98
CA PRO A 210 6.05 7.64 -12.16
C PRO A 210 6.09 6.21 -11.63
N LEU A 211 5.55 6.05 -10.43
CA LEU A 211 5.40 4.74 -9.80
C LEU A 211 4.08 4.12 -10.26
N ARG A 212 4.12 2.83 -10.49
CA ARG A 212 2.95 1.98 -10.61
C ARG A 212 2.82 1.14 -9.34
N MET A 213 1.63 1.09 -8.78
CA MET A 213 1.34 0.22 -7.63
C MET A 213 0.20 -0.72 -7.97
N THR A 214 0.31 -1.96 -7.55
CA THR A 214 -0.77 -2.95 -7.60
C THR A 214 -1.02 -3.46 -6.20
N ILE A 215 -2.28 -3.47 -5.77
CA ILE A 215 -2.72 -4.08 -4.51
C ILE A 215 -3.69 -5.20 -4.83
N MET A 216 -3.31 -6.42 -4.46
CA MET A 216 -4.20 -7.59 -4.46
C MET A 216 -4.88 -7.68 -3.09
N TYR A 217 -6.20 -7.83 -3.07
CA TYR A 217 -6.99 -8.06 -1.86
C TYR A 217 -7.24 -9.56 -1.69
N LEU A 218 -6.98 -10.11 -0.48
CA LEU A 218 -6.87 -11.54 -0.26
C LEU A 218 -7.83 -12.02 0.84
N ASP A 219 -8.66 -13.02 0.52
CA ASP A 219 -9.59 -13.69 1.46
C ASP A 219 -8.91 -14.79 2.26
N GLU A 220 -7.74 -15.25 1.82
CA GLU A 220 -6.90 -16.25 2.48
C GLU A 220 -5.63 -15.59 3.02
N ASP A 221 -4.84 -16.34 3.80
CA ASP A 221 -3.55 -15.86 4.27
C ASP A 221 -2.68 -15.46 3.07
N PRO A 222 -2.04 -14.27 3.11
CA PRO A 222 -1.22 -13.81 1.99
C PRO A 222 -0.06 -14.75 1.60
N LEU A 223 0.45 -15.56 2.53
CA LEU A 223 1.50 -16.54 2.22
C LEU A 223 0.95 -17.74 1.44
N GLU A 224 -0.29 -18.17 1.71
CA GLU A 224 -0.96 -19.22 0.91
C GLU A 224 -1.23 -18.74 -0.52
N TYR A 225 -1.61 -17.48 -0.70
CA TYR A 225 -1.72 -16.87 -2.02
C TYR A 225 -0.38 -16.89 -2.76
N LEU A 226 0.72 -16.47 -2.12
CA LEU A 226 2.05 -16.47 -2.74
C LEU A 226 2.53 -17.87 -3.10
N ALA A 227 2.24 -18.88 -2.28
CA ALA A 227 2.57 -20.27 -2.56
C ALA A 227 1.85 -20.76 -3.83
N ASP A 228 0.55 -20.47 -3.98
CA ASP A 228 -0.21 -20.81 -5.19
C ASP A 228 0.28 -20.05 -6.43
N VAL A 229 0.64 -18.77 -6.28
CA VAL A 229 1.27 -17.98 -7.36
C VAL A 229 2.57 -18.63 -7.81
N ALA A 230 3.45 -19.02 -6.88
CA ALA A 230 4.73 -19.64 -7.19
C ALA A 230 4.56 -20.99 -7.92
N GLU A 231 3.61 -21.81 -7.49
CA GLU A 231 3.28 -23.09 -8.14
C GLU A 231 2.80 -22.84 -9.58
N ARG A 232 1.86 -21.93 -9.78
CA ARG A 232 1.30 -21.63 -11.11
C ARG A 232 2.29 -20.91 -12.03
N ASP A 233 3.22 -20.13 -11.49
CA ASP A 233 4.20 -19.38 -12.27
C ASP A 233 5.09 -20.31 -13.14
N VAL A 234 5.33 -21.53 -12.68
CA VAL A 234 6.03 -22.57 -13.47
C VAL A 234 5.26 -22.89 -14.74
N ALA A 235 3.94 -23.13 -14.62
CA ALA A 235 3.09 -23.44 -15.76
C ALA A 235 2.89 -22.21 -16.67
N TRP A 236 2.76 -21.02 -16.11
CA TRP A 236 2.64 -19.79 -16.89
C TRP A 236 3.90 -19.51 -17.72
N LYS A 237 5.08 -19.72 -17.14
CA LYS A 237 6.37 -19.61 -17.87
C LYS A 237 6.44 -20.62 -19.01
N ALA A 238 6.14 -21.89 -18.72
CA ALA A 238 6.13 -22.95 -19.73
C ALA A 238 5.14 -22.69 -20.87
N GLY A 239 3.99 -22.07 -20.55
CA GLY A 239 2.95 -21.69 -21.51
C GLY A 239 3.18 -20.35 -22.22
N GLY A 240 4.32 -19.68 -22.01
CA GLY A 240 4.63 -18.39 -22.64
C GLY A 240 3.74 -17.23 -22.19
N ARG A 241 3.10 -17.34 -21.02
CA ARG A 241 2.20 -16.32 -20.47
C ARG A 241 2.92 -15.24 -19.65
N VAL A 242 4.18 -15.45 -19.32
CA VAL A 242 5.01 -14.47 -18.60
C VAL A 242 5.73 -13.58 -19.58
N HIS A 243 5.54 -12.28 -19.45
CA HIS A 243 6.20 -11.25 -20.23
C HIS A 243 7.34 -10.64 -19.43
N ASP A 244 8.49 -10.42 -20.06
CA ASP A 244 9.60 -9.71 -19.42
C ASP A 244 9.34 -8.20 -19.48
N THR A 245 9.00 -7.62 -18.32
CA THR A 245 8.77 -6.18 -18.18
C THR A 245 9.99 -5.41 -17.70
N SER A 246 11.15 -6.04 -17.54
CA SER A 246 12.36 -5.44 -16.95
C SER A 246 12.89 -4.22 -17.71
N THR A 247 12.64 -4.15 -19.01
CA THR A 247 12.99 -2.98 -19.85
C THR A 247 12.01 -1.81 -19.69
N VAL A 248 10.83 -2.06 -19.12
CA VAL A 248 9.72 -1.09 -18.99
C VAL A 248 9.63 -0.57 -17.56
N GLU A 249 9.79 -1.45 -16.58
CA GLU A 249 9.67 -1.11 -15.18
C GLU A 249 10.69 -1.84 -14.30
N GLU A 250 10.94 -1.27 -13.14
CA GLU A 250 11.73 -1.87 -12.07
C GLU A 250 10.83 -2.10 -10.86
N VAL A 251 10.55 -3.35 -10.53
CA VAL A 251 9.89 -3.69 -9.27
C VAL A 251 10.90 -3.50 -8.14
N PHE A 252 10.63 -2.57 -7.25
CA PHE A 252 11.50 -2.28 -6.10
C PHE A 252 10.86 -2.63 -4.76
N PHE A 253 9.58 -3.02 -4.76
CA PHE A 253 8.86 -3.50 -3.59
C PHE A 253 7.77 -4.48 -3.99
N SER A 254 7.82 -5.69 -3.46
CA SER A 254 6.76 -6.69 -3.61
C SER A 254 6.65 -7.49 -2.32
N SER A 255 5.54 -7.34 -1.59
CA SER A 255 5.42 -7.90 -0.25
C SER A 255 3.97 -8.22 0.12
N PRO A 256 3.76 -9.35 0.82
CA PRO A 256 2.50 -9.65 1.48
C PRO A 256 2.37 -8.89 2.81
N PHE A 257 1.13 -8.61 3.19
CA PHE A 257 0.76 -8.00 4.47
C PHE A 257 -0.52 -8.65 4.98
N ARG A 258 -0.64 -8.84 6.30
CA ARG A 258 -1.88 -9.26 6.95
C ARG A 258 -2.71 -8.07 7.41
N MET A 259 -4.01 -8.25 7.43
CA MET A 259 -4.92 -7.29 8.06
C MET A 259 -4.59 -7.18 9.56
N ILE A 260 -4.55 -5.97 10.07
CA ILE A 260 -4.41 -5.75 11.51
C ILE A 260 -5.75 -6.01 12.17
N VAL A 261 -5.76 -7.00 13.06
CA VAL A 261 -6.87 -7.26 13.97
C VAL A 261 -6.66 -6.43 15.24
N PRO A 262 -7.62 -5.61 15.66
CA PRO A 262 -7.49 -4.83 16.90
C PRO A 262 -7.15 -5.72 18.09
N TRP A 263 -6.23 -5.25 18.94
CA TRP A 263 -5.73 -5.93 20.15
C TRP A 263 -4.75 -7.10 19.91
N GLU A 264 -4.52 -7.53 18.67
CA GLU A 264 -3.52 -8.52 18.29
C GLU A 264 -2.26 -7.80 17.76
N TRP A 265 -1.38 -7.33 18.66
CA TRP A 265 -0.24 -6.46 18.29
C TRP A 265 1.11 -7.03 18.72
N ASN A 266 1.26 -8.34 18.73
CA ASN A 266 2.42 -9.08 19.21
C ASN A 266 3.35 -9.60 18.10
N TRP A 267 3.17 -9.14 16.87
CA TRP A 267 3.95 -9.65 15.70
C TRP A 267 5.45 -9.45 15.82
N PHE A 268 5.88 -8.44 16.57
CA PHE A 268 7.28 -8.06 16.74
C PHE A 268 7.77 -8.25 18.19
N ASP A 269 6.98 -8.87 19.04
CA ASP A 269 7.41 -9.22 20.39
C ASP A 269 8.52 -10.27 20.28
N THR A 270 9.67 -9.99 20.85
CA THR A 270 10.70 -11.01 21.02
C THR A 270 10.11 -12.10 21.92
N ALA A 271 10.12 -13.35 21.46
CA ALA A 271 9.75 -14.47 22.30
C ALA A 271 10.50 -14.30 23.64
N LYS A 272 9.78 -14.06 24.73
CA LYS A 272 10.39 -14.09 26.06
C LYS A 272 11.05 -15.44 26.15
N ALA A 273 12.37 -15.45 26.31
CA ALA A 273 13.10 -16.67 26.60
C ALA A 273 12.34 -17.34 27.74
N ALA A 274 11.86 -18.55 27.49
CA ALA A 274 11.18 -19.35 28.52
C ALA A 274 12.17 -19.52 29.65
N SER A 275 11.97 -18.75 30.73
CA SER A 275 12.69 -18.85 31.99
C SER A 275 12.22 -20.05 32.78
#